data_edb3952e350007a173aecdca32852449
#
_entry.id   edb3952e350007a173aecdca32852449
#
_cell.length_a   1.000
_cell.length_b   1.000
_cell.length_c   1.000
_cell.angle_alpha   90.00
_cell.angle_beta   90.00
_cell.angle_gamma   90.00
#
_symmetry.space_group_name_H-M   'P 1'
#
loop_
_entity.id
_entity.type
_entity.pdbx_description
1 polymer ?
#
loop_
_entity_poly.entity_id
_entity_poly.type
_entity_poly.pdbx_seq_one_letter_code
_entity_poly.pdbx_strand_id
1 'polypeptide(L)'
;MLLLIVACGQAPTKPATQARHVFLIVMENHPYDQAMSGKFTASLAKQYGVAGNYHAITHPSLPNYLAITSGKTWGIRDDSYHVLPSGSDLGHQLTTAGVSWRAYMEGMTDAGCIDSPLPYDPGHNPFVFYGGKCPPNVVPLTELRGDLAGDTPRFAWITPDRCNDTHDCAVSVGDDWLRRQVGEITASAAWKDGGVLFITWEEDDGSAGNRVLTLVIAPDLSHRTSSADYNHYSLLATIEDLLGVSRLANATQATAMNDLVR
;
A
#
# COMPACT_ATOMS: atom_id res chain seq x y z
N MET A 1 5.60 45.07 34.71
CA MET A 1 5.08 44.75 33.37
C MET A 1 5.20 43.25 33.17
N LEU A 2 4.10 42.54 33.44
CA LEU A 2 4.08 41.06 33.43
C LEU A 2 3.69 40.60 32.04
N LEU A 3 4.58 39.92 31.33
CA LEU A 3 4.28 39.32 30.01
C LEU A 3 3.54 38.00 30.24
N LEU A 4 2.26 37.97 29.89
CA LEU A 4 1.50 36.70 29.77
C LEU A 4 1.89 36.03 28.46
N ILE A 5 2.61 34.91 28.55
CA ILE A 5 2.82 33.99 27.41
C ILE A 5 1.56 33.14 27.26
N VAL A 6 0.76 33.43 26.23
CA VAL A 6 -0.35 32.56 25.83
C VAL A 6 0.23 31.39 25.07
N ALA A 7 0.31 30.22 25.71
CA ALA A 7 0.61 28.98 25.02
C ALA A 7 -0.62 28.57 24.19
N CYS A 8 -0.51 28.66 22.85
CA CYS A 8 -1.45 28.01 21.94
C CYS A 8 -1.37 26.49 22.12
N GLY A 9 -2.23 25.95 22.95
CA GLY A 9 -2.43 24.50 23.03
C GLY A 9 -3.07 24.01 21.74
N GLN A 10 -2.35 23.15 20.99
CA GLN A 10 -2.95 22.37 19.92
C GLN A 10 -4.05 21.49 20.51
N ALA A 11 -5.26 21.60 19.96
CA ALA A 11 -6.35 20.72 20.33
C ALA A 11 -5.95 19.26 20.09
N PRO A 12 -6.27 18.33 21.00
CA PRO A 12 -5.97 16.91 20.81
C PRO A 12 -6.68 16.43 19.54
N THR A 13 -5.90 16.00 18.55
CA THR A 13 -6.43 15.32 17.36
C THR A 13 -7.11 14.04 17.82
N LYS A 14 -8.41 13.91 17.51
CA LYS A 14 -9.18 12.69 17.79
C LYS A 14 -8.43 11.51 17.15
N PRO A 15 -8.15 10.42 17.89
CA PRO A 15 -7.48 9.26 17.31
C PRO A 15 -8.26 8.76 16.09
N ALA A 16 -7.53 8.32 15.06
CA ALA A 16 -8.14 7.70 13.89
C ALA A 16 -9.03 6.54 14.35
N THR A 17 -10.24 6.45 13.83
CA THR A 17 -11.08 5.27 14.06
C THR A 17 -10.33 4.10 13.44
N GLN A 18 -9.97 3.09 14.22
CA GLN A 18 -9.26 1.92 13.72
C GLN A 18 -10.10 1.24 12.64
N ALA A 19 -9.52 1.05 11.46
CA ALA A 19 -10.14 0.24 10.42
C ALA A 19 -10.14 -1.22 10.87
N ARG A 20 -11.22 -1.95 10.56
CA ARG A 20 -11.27 -3.39 10.84
C ARG A 20 -10.46 -4.18 9.84
N HIS A 21 -10.47 -3.74 8.58
CA HIS A 21 -9.72 -4.33 7.48
C HIS A 21 -9.05 -3.24 6.65
N VAL A 22 -7.78 -3.43 6.34
CA VAL A 22 -6.99 -2.55 5.48
C VAL A 22 -6.49 -3.38 4.30
N PHE A 23 -6.79 -2.93 3.09
CA PHE A 23 -6.32 -3.51 1.85
C PHE A 23 -5.35 -2.55 1.18
N LEU A 24 -4.28 -3.07 0.59
CA LEU A 24 -3.33 -2.29 -0.20
C LEU A 24 -3.05 -3.02 -1.51
N ILE A 25 -3.32 -2.36 -2.64
CA ILE A 25 -2.88 -2.81 -3.97
C ILE A 25 -1.71 -1.92 -4.39
N VAL A 26 -0.61 -2.53 -4.81
CA VAL A 26 0.58 -1.83 -5.31
C VAL A 26 0.72 -2.13 -6.80
N MET A 27 0.69 -1.07 -7.60
CA MET A 27 0.84 -1.05 -9.06
C MET A 27 2.22 -0.52 -9.43
N GLU A 28 2.61 -0.61 -10.71
CA GLU A 28 3.97 -0.41 -11.18
C GLU A 28 4.12 0.69 -12.24
N ASN A 29 5.24 1.42 -12.10
CA ASN A 29 5.93 2.21 -13.11
C ASN A 29 5.10 3.20 -13.94
N HIS A 30 4.10 3.85 -13.33
CA HIS A 30 3.39 4.90 -14.05
C HIS A 30 3.23 6.20 -13.25
N PRO A 31 3.55 7.36 -13.87
CA PRO A 31 3.27 8.64 -13.28
C PRO A 31 1.76 8.87 -13.11
N TYR A 32 1.42 9.78 -12.21
CA TYR A 32 0.05 10.15 -11.84
C TYR A 32 -0.89 10.29 -13.05
N ASP A 33 -0.48 11.06 -14.06
CA ASP A 33 -1.35 11.37 -15.20
C ASP A 33 -1.58 10.14 -16.12
N GLN A 34 -0.57 9.27 -16.24
CA GLN A 34 -0.71 8.01 -16.99
C GLN A 34 -1.63 7.03 -16.25
N ALA A 35 -1.44 6.85 -14.94
CA ALA A 35 -2.34 6.04 -14.11
C ALA A 35 -3.79 6.53 -14.18
N MET A 36 -4.00 7.84 -14.19
CA MET A 36 -5.31 8.48 -14.34
C MET A 36 -5.93 8.33 -15.74
N SER A 37 -5.20 7.85 -16.74
CA SER A 37 -5.76 7.53 -18.07
C SER A 37 -6.65 6.28 -18.06
N GLY A 38 -6.51 5.41 -17.04
CA GLY A 38 -7.39 4.27 -16.79
C GLY A 38 -8.82 4.74 -16.49
N LYS A 39 -9.80 4.24 -17.24
CA LYS A 39 -11.20 4.68 -17.10
C LYS A 39 -11.80 4.34 -15.73
N PHE A 40 -11.53 3.13 -15.25
CA PHE A 40 -11.99 2.70 -13.94
C PHE A 40 -11.25 3.44 -12.83
N THR A 41 -9.93 3.54 -12.91
CA THR A 41 -9.08 4.31 -11.99
C THR A 41 -9.54 5.74 -11.88
N ALA A 42 -9.77 6.43 -13.02
CA ALA A 42 -10.32 7.79 -13.03
C ALA A 42 -11.73 7.88 -12.43
N SER A 43 -12.55 6.83 -12.55
CA SER A 43 -13.87 6.80 -11.92
C SER A 43 -13.78 6.68 -10.39
N LEU A 44 -12.84 5.91 -9.87
CA LEU A 44 -12.55 5.82 -8.44
C LEU A 44 -12.05 7.16 -7.90
N ALA A 45 -11.14 7.82 -8.61
CA ALA A 45 -10.62 9.13 -8.24
C ALA A 45 -11.72 10.21 -8.17
N LYS A 46 -12.78 10.10 -8.97
CA LYS A 46 -13.94 11.00 -8.91
C LYS A 46 -14.89 10.71 -7.74
N GLN A 47 -14.82 9.54 -7.14
CA GLN A 47 -15.73 9.11 -6.08
C GLN A 47 -15.11 9.17 -4.69
N TYR A 48 -13.80 8.97 -4.58
CA TYR A 48 -13.11 8.71 -3.32
C TYR A 48 -11.93 9.66 -3.08
N GLY A 49 -11.08 9.34 -2.13
CA GLY A 49 -9.91 10.13 -1.76
C GLY A 49 -8.78 10.02 -2.77
N VAL A 50 -8.17 11.15 -3.09
CA VAL A 50 -7.00 11.25 -3.98
C VAL A 50 -5.89 12.00 -3.26
N ALA A 51 -4.71 11.41 -3.14
CA ALA A 51 -3.50 12.11 -2.73
C ALA A 51 -2.91 12.84 -3.96
N GLY A 52 -3.28 14.11 -4.15
CA GLY A 52 -2.92 14.89 -5.33
C GLY A 52 -1.45 15.28 -5.41
N ASN A 53 -0.73 15.23 -4.27
CA ASN A 53 0.69 15.52 -4.15
C ASN A 53 1.40 14.37 -3.43
N TYR A 54 1.43 13.21 -4.09
CA TYR A 54 2.07 12.00 -3.58
C TYR A 54 3.27 11.64 -4.44
N HIS A 55 4.43 11.47 -3.81
CA HIS A 55 5.67 11.12 -4.49
C HIS A 55 6.23 9.81 -3.93
N ALA A 56 6.68 8.93 -4.82
CA ALA A 56 7.51 7.80 -4.43
C ALA A 56 8.86 8.29 -3.89
N ILE A 57 9.62 7.38 -3.26
CA ILE A 57 10.83 7.79 -2.53
C ILE A 57 12.03 7.92 -3.48
N THR A 58 12.16 7.02 -4.43
CA THR A 58 13.34 6.92 -5.30
C THR A 58 13.04 6.07 -6.53
N HIS A 59 14.08 5.82 -7.32
CA HIS A 59 14.22 4.78 -8.35
C HIS A 59 15.43 3.89 -8.01
N PRO A 60 15.43 2.61 -8.39
CA PRO A 60 14.38 1.83 -9.01
C PRO A 60 13.32 1.30 -7.99
N SER A 61 12.50 0.30 -8.39
CA SER A 61 11.31 -0.20 -7.71
C SER A 61 11.55 -0.72 -6.29
N LEU A 62 12.50 -1.65 -6.10
CA LEU A 62 12.68 -2.36 -4.83
C LEU A 62 12.75 -1.45 -3.59
N PRO A 63 13.57 -0.38 -3.55
CA PRO A 63 13.60 0.50 -2.37
C PRO A 63 12.26 1.17 -2.04
N ASN A 64 11.35 1.36 -3.00
CA ASN A 64 10.01 1.88 -2.74
C ASN A 64 9.13 0.84 -2.04
N TYR A 65 9.13 -0.42 -2.49
CA TYR A 65 8.48 -1.53 -1.79
C TYR A 65 8.97 -1.67 -0.35
N LEU A 66 10.29 -1.56 -0.14
CA LEU A 66 10.89 -1.60 1.19
C LEU A 66 10.49 -0.40 2.05
N ALA A 67 10.34 0.79 1.45
CA ALA A 67 9.86 1.99 2.14
C ALA A 67 8.41 1.79 2.63
N ILE A 68 7.51 1.21 1.82
CA ILE A 68 6.13 0.91 2.20
C ILE A 68 6.06 -0.14 3.32
N THR A 69 6.99 -1.10 3.36
CA THR A 69 6.92 -2.22 4.31
C THR A 69 7.77 -2.07 5.56
N SER A 70 8.79 -1.19 5.57
CA SER A 70 9.68 -1.04 6.72
C SER A 70 9.96 0.40 7.13
N GLY A 71 9.48 1.38 6.36
CA GLY A 71 9.83 2.78 6.55
C GLY A 71 11.29 3.10 6.20
N LYS A 72 11.98 2.24 5.45
CA LYS A 72 13.39 2.41 5.04
C LYS A 72 13.60 1.91 3.62
N THR A 73 14.46 2.59 2.87
CA THR A 73 15.00 2.08 1.60
C THR A 73 16.21 1.16 1.80
N TRP A 74 16.71 1.05 3.03
CA TRP A 74 17.91 0.30 3.42
C TRP A 74 19.20 0.73 2.69
N GLY A 75 19.16 1.88 2.00
CA GLY A 75 20.27 2.35 1.16
C GLY A 75 20.43 1.57 -0.15
N ILE A 76 19.49 0.70 -0.47
CA ILE A 76 19.43 -0.06 -1.73
C ILE A 76 19.11 0.89 -2.87
N ARG A 77 19.77 0.64 -4.03
CA ARG A 77 19.67 1.47 -5.24
C ARG A 77 19.60 0.63 -6.52
N ASP A 78 19.15 -0.60 -6.39
CA ASP A 78 19.00 -1.56 -7.49
C ASP A 78 17.85 -2.52 -7.15
N ASP A 79 17.44 -3.34 -8.12
CA ASP A 79 16.39 -4.37 -7.97
C ASP A 79 16.97 -5.78 -7.76
N SER A 80 18.24 -5.86 -7.37
CA SER A 80 18.86 -7.14 -7.06
C SER A 80 18.26 -7.75 -5.79
N TYR A 81 18.38 -9.06 -5.65
CA TYR A 81 17.97 -9.73 -4.44
C TYR A 81 18.91 -9.41 -3.26
N HIS A 82 18.34 -8.89 -2.20
CA HIS A 82 19.02 -8.55 -0.95
C HIS A 82 18.43 -9.32 0.22
N VAL A 83 19.25 -9.72 1.18
CA VAL A 83 18.76 -10.27 2.45
C VAL A 83 18.85 -9.23 3.54
N LEU A 84 17.69 -8.78 3.99
CA LEU A 84 17.54 -7.79 5.06
C LEU A 84 17.37 -8.46 6.42
N PRO A 85 17.61 -7.73 7.54
CA PRO A 85 17.38 -8.28 8.86
C PRO A 85 15.94 -8.76 9.04
N SER A 86 15.78 -9.97 9.52
CA SER A 86 14.47 -10.53 9.88
C SER A 86 13.81 -9.66 10.97
N GLY A 87 12.50 -9.50 10.86
CA GLY A 87 11.72 -8.79 11.87
C GLY A 87 11.74 -7.26 11.76
N SER A 88 12.18 -6.72 10.63
CA SER A 88 12.32 -5.27 10.42
C SER A 88 11.23 -4.69 9.53
N ASP A 89 10.11 -5.38 9.38
CA ASP A 89 9.04 -5.06 8.44
C ASP A 89 7.65 -5.10 9.10
N LEU A 90 6.68 -4.55 8.38
CA LEU A 90 5.27 -4.50 8.77
C LEU A 90 4.69 -5.90 9.03
N GLY A 91 5.02 -6.89 8.19
CA GLY A 91 4.52 -8.27 8.36
C GLY A 91 4.93 -8.88 9.70
N HIS A 92 6.21 -8.74 10.07
CA HIS A 92 6.69 -9.18 11.39
C HIS A 92 6.05 -8.37 12.53
N GLN A 93 5.93 -7.05 12.36
CA GLN A 93 5.29 -6.19 13.35
C GLN A 93 3.84 -6.61 13.60
N LEU A 94 3.06 -6.83 12.55
CA LEU A 94 1.67 -7.29 12.65
C LEU A 94 1.57 -8.65 13.32
N THR A 95 2.44 -9.61 12.94
CA THR A 95 2.52 -10.93 13.57
C THR A 95 2.77 -10.81 15.07
N THR A 96 3.75 -9.97 15.47
CA THR A 96 4.09 -9.74 16.88
C THR A 96 2.96 -9.08 17.65
N ALA A 97 2.20 -8.20 17.00
CA ALA A 97 1.04 -7.53 17.59
C ALA A 97 -0.23 -8.39 17.61
N GLY A 98 -0.20 -9.62 17.05
CA GLY A 98 -1.39 -10.49 16.93
C GLY A 98 -2.41 -9.96 15.92
N VAL A 99 -2.00 -9.11 14.99
CA VAL A 99 -2.85 -8.60 13.90
C VAL A 99 -2.72 -9.54 12.70
N SER A 100 -3.83 -10.13 12.27
CA SER A 100 -3.84 -11.04 11.13
C SER A 100 -3.50 -10.31 9.83
N TRP A 101 -2.63 -10.90 9.01
CA TRP A 101 -2.25 -10.33 7.73
C TRP A 101 -1.92 -11.41 6.70
N ARG A 102 -2.10 -11.08 5.44
CA ARG A 102 -1.63 -11.85 4.28
C ARG A 102 -1.13 -10.92 3.18
N ALA A 103 -0.19 -11.44 2.39
CA ALA A 103 0.26 -10.83 1.16
C ALA A 103 -0.08 -11.77 -0.01
N TYR A 104 -0.91 -11.30 -0.91
CA TYR A 104 -1.44 -12.04 -2.04
C TYR A 104 -0.68 -11.66 -3.30
N MET A 105 0.01 -12.63 -3.89
CA MET A 105 0.89 -12.44 -5.04
C MET A 105 0.29 -13.12 -6.28
N GLU A 106 -0.05 -12.33 -7.29
CA GLU A 106 -0.52 -12.90 -8.56
C GLU A 106 0.62 -13.61 -9.29
N GLY A 107 0.31 -14.73 -9.93
CA GLY A 107 1.29 -15.55 -10.65
C GLY A 107 2.21 -16.39 -9.79
N MET A 108 2.20 -16.24 -8.44
CA MET A 108 2.96 -17.10 -7.56
C MET A 108 2.44 -18.53 -7.63
N THR A 109 3.36 -19.48 -7.76
CA THR A 109 3.09 -20.92 -7.91
C THR A 109 3.58 -21.71 -6.68
N ASP A 110 3.42 -23.02 -6.69
CA ASP A 110 3.95 -23.93 -5.68
C ASP A 110 5.50 -23.93 -5.60
N ALA A 111 6.19 -23.31 -6.57
CA ALA A 111 7.63 -23.08 -6.49
C ALA A 111 8.01 -22.10 -5.36
N GLY A 112 7.03 -21.39 -4.83
CA GLY A 112 7.20 -20.44 -3.71
C GLY A 112 7.52 -19.03 -4.15
N CYS A 113 7.59 -18.12 -3.18
CA CYS A 113 7.67 -16.69 -3.44
C CYS A 113 9.06 -16.18 -3.86
N ILE A 114 10.07 -17.05 -3.98
CA ILE A 114 11.38 -16.69 -4.52
C ILE A 114 11.57 -17.27 -5.92
N ASP A 115 11.12 -18.50 -6.15
CA ASP A 115 11.44 -19.28 -7.34
C ASP A 115 10.27 -19.38 -8.34
N SER A 116 9.14 -18.76 -8.07
CA SER A 116 8.02 -18.73 -9.03
C SER A 116 8.43 -17.97 -10.30
N PRO A 117 8.06 -18.49 -11.49
CA PRO A 117 8.46 -17.90 -12.75
C PRO A 117 7.61 -16.66 -13.09
N LEU A 118 8.06 -15.88 -14.05
CA LEU A 118 7.24 -14.85 -14.69
C LEU A 118 5.89 -15.43 -15.16
N PRO A 119 4.81 -14.65 -15.08
CA PRO A 119 4.74 -13.21 -14.85
C PRO A 119 4.79 -12.75 -13.38
N TYR A 120 4.88 -13.65 -12.39
CA TYR A 120 5.20 -13.27 -11.02
C TYR A 120 6.61 -12.70 -10.95
N ASP A 121 6.79 -11.63 -10.16
CA ASP A 121 8.10 -11.04 -9.90
C ASP A 121 8.41 -11.04 -8.40
N PRO A 122 9.45 -11.78 -7.95
CA PRO A 122 9.86 -11.73 -6.54
C PRO A 122 10.37 -10.33 -6.14
N GLY A 123 10.82 -9.48 -7.07
CA GLY A 123 11.17 -8.08 -6.84
C GLY A 123 10.01 -7.24 -6.35
N HIS A 124 8.79 -7.56 -6.78
CA HIS A 124 7.54 -6.89 -6.37
C HIS A 124 6.91 -7.51 -5.11
N ASN A 125 7.61 -8.44 -4.47
CA ASN A 125 7.20 -9.05 -3.20
C ASN A 125 8.18 -8.65 -2.08
N PRO A 126 7.95 -7.54 -1.37
CA PRO A 126 8.91 -7.03 -0.38
C PRO A 126 9.17 -7.98 0.78
N PHE A 127 8.24 -8.87 1.09
CA PHE A 127 8.32 -9.73 2.27
C PHE A 127 9.38 -10.82 2.17
N VAL A 128 9.85 -11.18 0.95
CA VAL A 128 10.89 -12.20 0.74
C VAL A 128 12.29 -11.73 1.12
N PHE A 129 12.48 -10.42 1.20
CA PHE A 129 13.79 -9.84 1.50
C PHE A 129 14.12 -9.90 3.00
N TYR A 130 13.13 -9.89 3.89
CA TYR A 130 13.34 -9.89 5.34
C TYR A 130 13.64 -11.29 5.87
N GLY A 131 14.93 -11.54 6.14
CA GLY A 131 15.44 -12.86 6.54
C GLY A 131 15.66 -13.84 5.40
N GLY A 132 15.42 -13.43 4.16
CA GLY A 132 15.69 -14.24 2.95
C GLY A 132 14.84 -15.52 2.87
N LYS A 133 13.61 -15.46 3.35
CA LYS A 133 12.68 -16.62 3.37
C LYS A 133 11.29 -16.17 2.98
N CYS A 134 10.55 -17.07 2.33
CA CYS A 134 9.14 -16.90 2.08
C CYS A 134 8.33 -17.00 3.38
N PRO A 135 7.70 -15.93 3.87
CA PRO A 135 6.83 -16.02 5.04
C PRO A 135 5.56 -16.83 4.72
N PRO A 136 5.01 -17.60 5.68
CA PRO A 136 3.77 -18.36 5.45
C PRO A 136 2.54 -17.50 5.19
N ASN A 137 2.62 -16.21 5.46
CA ASN A 137 1.57 -15.23 5.17
C ASN A 137 1.58 -14.75 3.70
N VAL A 138 2.65 -15.05 2.95
CA VAL A 138 2.74 -14.75 1.52
C VAL A 138 2.16 -15.93 0.75
N VAL A 139 1.09 -15.67 0.02
CA VAL A 139 0.27 -16.71 -0.62
C VAL A 139 -0.08 -16.31 -2.07
N PRO A 140 -0.46 -17.27 -2.94
CA PRO A 140 -0.98 -16.94 -4.26
C PRO A 140 -2.24 -16.06 -4.18
N LEU A 141 -2.42 -15.14 -5.14
CA LEU A 141 -3.60 -14.27 -5.21
C LEU A 141 -4.91 -15.06 -5.29
N THR A 142 -4.87 -16.29 -5.79
CA THR A 142 -6.04 -17.17 -5.87
C THR A 142 -6.69 -17.46 -4.52
N GLU A 143 -5.95 -17.31 -3.41
CA GLU A 143 -6.50 -17.49 -2.06
C GLU A 143 -7.34 -16.30 -1.58
N LEU A 144 -7.14 -15.11 -2.16
CA LEU A 144 -7.85 -13.88 -1.74
C LEU A 144 -9.37 -14.07 -1.73
N ARG A 145 -9.92 -14.70 -2.77
CA ARG A 145 -11.37 -14.90 -2.90
C ARG A 145 -11.94 -15.74 -1.77
N GLY A 146 -11.21 -16.78 -1.36
CA GLY A 146 -11.60 -17.63 -0.22
C GLY A 146 -11.60 -16.85 1.08
N ASP A 147 -10.55 -16.05 1.31
CA ASP A 147 -10.41 -15.24 2.52
C ASP A 147 -11.47 -14.12 2.58
N LEU A 148 -11.80 -13.49 1.44
CA LEU A 148 -12.86 -12.49 1.38
C LEU A 148 -14.26 -13.07 1.66
N ALA A 149 -14.46 -14.37 1.40
CA ALA A 149 -15.71 -15.08 1.70
C ALA A 149 -15.77 -15.65 3.13
N GLY A 150 -14.62 -15.76 3.82
CA GLY A 150 -14.47 -16.34 5.16
C GLY A 150 -13.74 -15.42 6.12
N ASP A 151 -12.58 -15.85 6.56
CA ASP A 151 -11.76 -15.12 7.55
C ASP A 151 -10.81 -14.13 6.87
N THR A 152 -11.34 -12.98 6.47
CA THR A 152 -10.53 -11.92 5.86
C THR A 152 -9.51 -11.39 6.88
N PRO A 153 -8.19 -11.34 6.55
CA PRO A 153 -7.19 -10.78 7.45
C PRO A 153 -7.42 -9.28 7.67
N ARG A 154 -6.95 -8.76 8.80
CA ARG A 154 -7.02 -7.32 9.09
C ARG A 154 -6.17 -6.48 8.15
N PHE A 155 -5.06 -7.04 7.64
CA PHE A 155 -4.26 -6.41 6.60
C PHE A 155 -4.07 -7.36 5.41
N ALA A 156 -4.41 -6.88 4.22
CA ALA A 156 -4.24 -7.57 2.96
C ALA A 156 -3.36 -6.73 2.02
N TRP A 157 -2.14 -7.17 1.78
CA TRP A 157 -1.28 -6.67 0.73
C TRP A 157 -1.57 -7.43 -0.56
N ILE A 158 -1.65 -6.75 -1.71
CA ILE A 158 -1.97 -7.37 -3.00
C ILE A 158 -1.01 -6.82 -4.04
N THR A 159 -0.24 -7.72 -4.68
CA THR A 159 0.63 -7.39 -5.80
C THR A 159 0.14 -8.15 -7.04
N PRO A 160 -0.25 -7.44 -8.10
CA PRO A 160 -0.53 -8.06 -9.40
C PRO A 160 0.72 -8.66 -10.02
N ASP A 161 0.56 -9.47 -11.06
CA ASP A 161 1.68 -9.90 -11.89
C ASP A 161 2.18 -8.75 -12.80
N ARG A 162 3.34 -8.91 -13.43
CA ARG A 162 4.01 -7.85 -14.22
C ARG A 162 3.20 -7.29 -15.38
N CYS A 163 2.18 -7.98 -15.83
CA CYS A 163 1.28 -7.45 -16.84
C CYS A 163 0.12 -6.67 -16.21
N ASN A 164 -0.46 -7.22 -15.15
CA ASN A 164 -1.62 -6.63 -14.48
C ASN A 164 -1.25 -5.47 -13.56
N ASP A 165 0.00 -5.39 -13.06
CA ASP A 165 0.51 -4.24 -12.32
C ASP A 165 0.84 -3.04 -13.21
N THR A 166 0.84 -3.21 -14.52
CA THR A 166 1.18 -2.24 -15.59
C THR A 166 2.68 -2.09 -15.90
N HIS A 167 3.55 -2.90 -15.30
CA HIS A 167 4.99 -2.85 -15.61
C HIS A 167 5.28 -3.23 -17.07
N ASP A 168 4.81 -4.39 -17.53
CA ASP A 168 5.10 -4.92 -18.87
C ASP A 168 3.94 -4.69 -19.86
N CYS A 169 2.75 -4.27 -19.39
CA CYS A 169 1.56 -4.12 -20.20
C CYS A 169 0.95 -2.71 -20.10
N ALA A 170 0.05 -2.39 -21.02
CA ALA A 170 -0.60 -1.09 -21.07
C ALA A 170 -1.47 -0.82 -19.82
N VAL A 171 -1.60 0.44 -19.43
CA VAL A 171 -2.45 0.90 -18.32
C VAL A 171 -3.88 0.33 -18.40
N SER A 172 -4.43 0.14 -19.59
CA SER A 172 -5.78 -0.43 -19.75
C SER A 172 -5.89 -1.86 -19.26
N VAL A 173 -4.82 -2.66 -19.28
CA VAL A 173 -4.79 -4.03 -18.75
C VAL A 173 -4.89 -4.01 -17.23
N GLY A 174 -4.08 -3.22 -16.57
CA GLY A 174 -4.15 -3.02 -15.13
C GLY A 174 -5.46 -2.38 -14.67
N ASP A 175 -6.01 -1.44 -15.43
CA ASP A 175 -7.31 -0.81 -15.15
C ASP A 175 -8.46 -1.83 -15.17
N ASP A 176 -8.45 -2.78 -16.13
CA ASP A 176 -9.38 -3.89 -16.19
C ASP A 176 -9.18 -4.89 -15.04
N TRP A 177 -7.94 -5.14 -14.65
CA TRP A 177 -7.60 -5.96 -13.49
C TRP A 177 -8.08 -5.30 -12.20
N LEU A 178 -7.77 -4.02 -11.99
CA LEU A 178 -8.24 -3.23 -10.83
C LEU A 178 -9.76 -3.28 -10.71
N ARG A 179 -10.49 -3.18 -11.82
CA ARG A 179 -11.95 -3.25 -11.79
C ARG A 179 -12.46 -4.58 -11.23
N ARG A 180 -11.82 -5.70 -11.57
CA ARG A 180 -12.18 -7.01 -11.03
C ARG A 180 -11.83 -7.12 -9.54
N GLN A 181 -10.59 -6.79 -9.17
CA GLN A 181 -10.12 -6.96 -7.79
C GLN A 181 -10.82 -6.01 -6.80
N VAL A 182 -10.96 -4.74 -7.16
CA VAL A 182 -11.71 -3.77 -6.35
C VAL A 182 -13.18 -4.21 -6.22
N GLY A 183 -13.77 -4.74 -7.30
CA GLY A 183 -15.12 -5.28 -7.28
C GLY A 183 -15.28 -6.45 -6.30
N GLU A 184 -14.33 -7.39 -6.25
CA GLU A 184 -14.34 -8.51 -5.29
C GLU A 184 -14.16 -8.02 -3.84
N ILE A 185 -13.20 -7.12 -3.59
CA ILE A 185 -12.95 -6.55 -2.27
C ILE A 185 -14.19 -5.80 -1.76
N THR A 186 -14.75 -4.91 -2.57
CA THR A 186 -15.88 -4.06 -2.17
C THR A 186 -17.20 -4.82 -2.02
N ALA A 187 -17.33 -6.00 -2.60
CA ALA A 187 -18.46 -6.90 -2.38
C ALA A 187 -18.39 -7.67 -1.06
N SER A 188 -17.19 -7.79 -0.44
CA SER A 188 -16.95 -8.61 0.75
C SER A 188 -17.63 -8.07 2.01
N ALA A 189 -17.81 -8.95 3.00
CA ALA A 189 -18.30 -8.57 4.33
C ALA A 189 -17.26 -7.70 5.05
N ALA A 190 -15.98 -8.02 4.93
CA ALA A 190 -14.87 -7.27 5.53
C ALA A 190 -14.84 -5.80 5.05
N TRP A 191 -15.11 -5.55 3.78
CA TRP A 191 -15.25 -4.19 3.25
C TRP A 191 -16.41 -3.44 3.92
N LYS A 192 -17.59 -4.06 3.99
CA LYS A 192 -18.79 -3.45 4.55
C LYS A 192 -18.69 -3.21 6.05
N ASP A 193 -17.82 -3.93 6.75
CA ASP A 193 -17.52 -3.78 8.19
C ASP A 193 -16.39 -2.76 8.46
N GLY A 194 -16.27 -1.74 7.63
CA GLY A 194 -15.31 -0.64 7.81
C GLY A 194 -13.95 -0.91 7.18
N GLY A 195 -13.94 -1.53 6.01
CA GLY A 195 -12.73 -1.71 5.21
C GLY A 195 -12.22 -0.39 4.61
N VAL A 196 -10.89 -0.27 4.50
CA VAL A 196 -10.20 0.80 3.78
C VAL A 196 -9.29 0.17 2.75
N LEU A 197 -9.38 0.63 1.50
CA LEU A 197 -8.52 0.19 0.40
C LEU A 197 -7.64 1.34 -0.07
N PHE A 198 -6.35 1.09 -0.12
CA PHE A 198 -5.36 1.93 -0.79
C PHE A 198 -4.99 1.30 -2.13
N ILE A 199 -4.88 2.12 -3.17
CA ILE A 199 -4.28 1.74 -4.46
C ILE A 199 -3.18 2.76 -4.71
N THR A 200 -1.94 2.31 -4.89
CA THR A 200 -0.79 3.18 -5.14
C THR A 200 0.09 2.61 -6.24
N TRP A 201 0.76 3.48 -6.99
CA TRP A 201 1.89 3.10 -7.83
C TRP A 201 3.17 3.29 -7.03
N GLU A 202 4.09 2.35 -7.12
CA GLU A 202 5.29 2.38 -6.26
C GLU A 202 6.35 3.36 -6.74
N GLU A 203 6.43 3.62 -8.07
CA GLU A 203 7.22 4.69 -8.69
C GLU A 203 6.64 5.12 -10.03
N ASP A 204 7.13 6.24 -10.59
CA ASP A 204 6.83 6.63 -11.96
C ASP A 204 7.81 5.99 -12.96
N ASP A 205 7.66 6.31 -14.26
CA ASP A 205 8.54 5.85 -15.33
C ASP A 205 9.81 6.70 -15.51
N GLY A 206 10.18 7.51 -14.51
CA GLY A 206 11.28 8.45 -14.54
C GLY A 206 10.96 9.80 -15.20
N SER A 207 9.73 10.04 -15.65
CA SER A 207 9.36 11.22 -16.45
C SER A 207 8.72 12.36 -15.65
N ALA A 208 8.15 12.11 -14.46
CA ALA A 208 7.30 13.07 -13.76
C ALA A 208 7.76 13.42 -12.33
N GLY A 209 9.04 13.29 -12.04
CA GLY A 209 9.61 13.62 -10.74
C GLY A 209 9.10 12.70 -9.62
N ASN A 210 8.83 11.48 -9.98
CA ASN A 210 8.34 10.40 -9.11
C ASN A 210 6.97 10.69 -8.46
N ARG A 211 6.15 11.52 -9.13
CA ARG A 211 4.77 11.78 -8.72
C ARG A 211 3.86 10.65 -9.19
N VAL A 212 3.30 9.91 -8.25
CA VAL A 212 2.46 8.74 -8.50
C VAL A 212 1.03 8.92 -8.00
N LEU A 213 0.10 8.15 -8.53
CA LEU A 213 -1.29 8.15 -8.08
C LEU A 213 -1.41 7.31 -6.80
N THR A 214 -2.08 7.86 -5.80
CA THR A 214 -2.51 7.11 -4.61
C THR A 214 -3.97 7.45 -4.32
N LEU A 215 -4.81 6.41 -4.31
CA LEU A 215 -6.24 6.48 -4.01
C LEU A 215 -6.51 5.89 -2.63
N VAL A 216 -7.47 6.51 -1.93
CA VAL A 216 -8.01 6.02 -0.65
C VAL A 216 -9.50 5.80 -0.82
N ILE A 217 -9.94 4.58 -0.66
CA ILE A 217 -11.31 4.14 -0.92
C ILE A 217 -11.88 3.56 0.37
N ALA A 218 -13.06 4.00 0.78
CA ALA A 218 -13.79 3.46 1.92
C ALA A 218 -15.30 3.64 1.72
N PRO A 219 -16.16 2.81 2.35
CA PRO A 219 -17.61 2.85 2.13
C PRO A 219 -18.24 4.22 2.36
N ASP A 220 -17.80 4.93 3.41
CA ASP A 220 -18.36 6.21 3.83
C ASP A 220 -17.55 7.43 3.34
N LEU A 221 -16.57 7.20 2.48
CA LEU A 221 -15.69 8.24 1.96
C LEU A 221 -16.30 8.86 0.70
N SER A 222 -16.55 10.16 0.73
CA SER A 222 -16.88 10.95 -0.47
C SER A 222 -15.63 11.50 -1.13
N HIS A 223 -15.75 11.89 -2.40
CA HIS A 223 -14.65 12.50 -3.14
C HIS A 223 -13.99 13.66 -2.38
N ARG A 224 -12.67 13.57 -2.29
CA ARG A 224 -11.78 14.64 -1.82
C ARG A 224 -10.40 14.49 -2.41
N THR A 225 -9.73 15.61 -2.64
CA THR A 225 -8.33 15.63 -3.06
C THR A 225 -7.51 16.33 -1.99
N SER A 226 -6.49 15.67 -1.49
CA SER A 226 -5.50 16.28 -0.61
C SER A 226 -4.35 16.85 -1.42
N SER A 227 -3.94 18.08 -1.06
CA SER A 227 -2.72 18.71 -1.58
C SER A 227 -1.52 18.59 -0.61
N ALA A 228 -1.70 17.89 0.49
CA ALA A 228 -0.62 17.65 1.43
C ALA A 228 0.49 16.80 0.78
N ASP A 229 1.72 17.05 1.20
CA ASP A 229 2.90 16.31 0.72
C ASP A 229 2.94 14.93 1.36
N TYR A 230 2.70 13.90 0.55
CA TYR A 230 2.68 12.50 0.96
C TYR A 230 3.68 11.67 0.17
N ASN A 231 4.08 10.56 0.77
CA ASN A 231 4.96 9.57 0.18
C ASN A 231 4.72 8.18 0.78
N HIS A 232 5.53 7.20 0.42
CA HIS A 232 5.40 5.82 0.91
C HIS A 232 5.53 5.70 2.43
N TYR A 233 6.28 6.57 3.10
CA TYR A 233 6.31 6.61 4.56
C TYR A 233 5.00 7.13 5.15
N SER A 234 4.32 8.05 4.45
CA SER A 234 2.99 8.53 4.83
C SER A 234 1.93 7.43 4.71
N LEU A 235 2.01 6.62 3.64
CA LEU A 235 1.15 5.46 3.45
C LEU A 235 1.35 4.42 4.55
N LEU A 236 2.61 4.03 4.83
CA LEU A 236 2.93 3.12 5.92
C LEU A 236 2.41 3.65 7.26
N ALA A 237 2.69 4.90 7.61
CA ALA A 237 2.20 5.54 8.84
C ALA A 237 0.67 5.47 8.96
N THR A 238 -0.04 5.67 7.84
CA THR A 238 -1.50 5.61 7.80
C THR A 238 -2.01 4.19 8.04
N ILE A 239 -1.39 3.19 7.39
CA ILE A 239 -1.73 1.78 7.58
C ILE A 239 -1.49 1.35 9.03
N GLU A 240 -0.35 1.70 9.61
CA GLU A 240 0.00 1.40 10.99
C GLU A 240 -0.98 2.03 11.99
N ASP A 241 -1.35 3.31 11.79
CA ASP A 241 -2.34 4.00 12.61
C ASP A 241 -3.72 3.32 12.54
N LEU A 242 -4.18 2.93 11.33
CA LEU A 242 -5.45 2.24 11.11
C LEU A 242 -5.48 0.85 11.76
N LEU A 243 -4.36 0.15 11.77
CA LEU A 243 -4.23 -1.17 12.37
C LEU A 243 -3.95 -1.13 13.88
N GLY A 244 -3.61 0.05 14.42
CA GLY A 244 -3.35 0.27 15.84
C GLY A 244 -1.98 -0.27 16.28
N VAL A 245 -0.99 -0.26 15.41
CA VAL A 245 0.40 -0.63 15.71
C VAL A 245 1.32 0.59 15.73
N SER A 246 2.51 0.46 16.29
CA SER A 246 3.49 1.56 16.33
C SER A 246 4.07 1.81 14.95
N ARG A 247 4.44 3.06 14.66
CA ARG A 247 5.05 3.41 13.38
C ARG A 247 6.51 2.97 13.28
N LEU A 248 6.89 2.42 12.12
CA LEU A 248 8.26 1.97 11.81
C LEU A 248 9.11 3.10 11.24
N ALA A 249 10.35 3.16 11.67
CA ALA A 249 11.43 3.99 11.09
C ALA A 249 10.97 5.39 10.63
N ASN A 250 11.10 5.74 9.32
CA ASN A 250 10.72 7.05 8.81
C ASN A 250 9.21 7.32 8.83
N ALA A 251 8.37 6.29 8.94
CA ALA A 251 6.93 6.47 9.14
C ALA A 251 6.62 7.21 10.46
N THR A 252 7.51 7.15 11.46
CA THR A 252 7.36 7.89 12.73
C THR A 252 7.32 9.39 12.53
N GLN A 253 7.99 9.92 11.52
CA GLN A 253 8.09 11.35 11.21
C GLN A 253 7.18 11.75 10.04
N ALA A 254 6.59 10.79 9.34
CA ALA A 254 5.77 11.06 8.17
C ALA A 254 4.38 11.58 8.57
N THR A 255 3.85 12.46 7.73
CA THR A 255 2.47 12.91 7.85
C THR A 255 1.53 11.79 7.39
N ALA A 256 0.71 11.24 8.28
CA ALA A 256 -0.30 10.27 7.91
C ALA A 256 -1.43 10.91 7.09
N MET A 257 -2.03 10.16 6.17
CA MET A 257 -3.05 10.61 5.22
C MET A 257 -4.44 10.73 5.89
N ASN A 258 -4.47 11.32 7.07
CA ASN A 258 -5.66 11.39 7.93
C ASN A 258 -6.83 12.14 7.32
N ASP A 259 -6.57 13.11 6.46
CA ASP A 259 -7.58 13.90 5.74
C ASP A 259 -8.23 13.10 4.59
N LEU A 260 -7.66 11.95 4.22
CA LEU A 260 -8.17 11.06 3.18
C LEU A 260 -8.88 9.81 3.74
N VAL A 261 -8.69 9.46 5.01
CA VAL A 261 -9.29 8.25 5.62
C VAL A 261 -10.43 8.55 6.60
N ARG A 262 -10.85 9.82 6.71
CA ARG A 262 -11.87 10.27 7.69
C ARG A 262 -13.03 10.98 7.02
#